data_29bd09ceff9ec32cc6744ac60f604ddc
#
_entry.id   29bd09ceff9ec32cc6744ac60f604ddc
#
_cell.length_a   1.000
_cell.length_b   1.000
_cell.length_c   1.000
_cell.angle_alpha   90.00
_cell.angle_beta   90.00
_cell.angle_gamma   90.00
#
_symmetry.space_group_name_H-M   'P 1'
#
loop_
_entity.id
_entity.type
_entity.pdbx_description
1 polymer ?
#
loop_
_entity_poly.entity_id
_entity_poly.type
_entity_poly.pdbx_seq_one_letter_code
_entity_poly.pdbx_strand_id
1 'polypeptide(L)'
;LQGKEKELFLYAQLSGTPMTKITLFAVCLVTCLCSCFGSCSPGRGKAPASPLRTGADQTELYFPLLQDKRFALVLNQSSLIDKTSLADSLCRSGLRPAFLFAPEHGFRGEAQAGETIQDGVDSLTNLTVYSLYGQQKKPSAELMQKLDLVVFDIQDVGTRFYTYLSTLHYLMEACAESGVELVVLDRPNPNDTIDGPLLHEGYTSFVGMHSIPLLHGCTLGELAMMINSEGWLPNGLRCELRVIPVAGWRHGQAYSLPIRP
;
A
#
# COMPACT_ATOMS: atom_id res chain seq x y z
N LEU A 1 13.00 6.52 18.44
CA LEU A 1 14.25 6.97 17.80
C LEU A 1 14.75 5.99 16.74
N GLN A 2 14.69 4.67 16.96
CA GLN A 2 15.14 3.65 15.99
C GLN A 2 14.30 3.56 14.70
N GLY A 3 13.01 3.92 14.72
CA GLY A 3 12.16 3.92 13.53
C GLY A 3 12.51 5.02 12.53
N LYS A 4 12.78 6.22 13.01
CA LYS A 4 13.17 7.36 12.16
C LYS A 4 14.55 7.22 11.53
N GLU A 5 15.47 6.52 12.20
CA GLU A 5 16.81 6.26 11.65
C GLU A 5 16.77 5.23 10.51
N LYS A 6 15.88 4.23 10.56
CA LYS A 6 15.67 3.29 9.46
C LYS A 6 15.04 3.97 8.23
N GLU A 7 14.04 4.83 8.43
CA GLU A 7 13.45 5.64 7.35
C GLU A 7 14.49 6.57 6.69
N LEU A 8 15.33 7.24 7.50
CA LEU A 8 16.39 8.10 6.97
C LEU A 8 17.49 7.30 6.26
N PHE A 9 17.80 6.09 6.72
CA PHE A 9 18.81 5.23 6.10
C PHE A 9 18.31 4.66 4.76
N LEU A 10 17.05 4.27 4.68
CA LEU A 10 16.42 3.83 3.45
C LEU A 10 16.37 4.98 2.43
N TYR A 11 16.01 6.19 2.88
CA TYR A 11 15.97 7.38 2.05
C TYR A 11 17.37 7.78 1.53
N ALA A 12 18.39 7.71 2.37
CA ALA A 12 19.77 8.04 1.98
C ALA A 12 20.38 7.01 1.02
N GLN A 13 20.00 5.73 1.11
CA GLN A 13 20.46 4.67 0.24
C GLN A 13 19.79 4.69 -1.13
N LEU A 14 18.54 5.14 -1.21
CA LEU A 14 17.76 5.20 -2.44
C LEU A 14 18.00 6.51 -3.24
N SER A 15 18.36 7.62 -2.56
CA SER A 15 18.52 8.93 -3.22
C SER A 15 19.89 9.21 -3.85
N GLY A 16 20.89 8.36 -3.59
CA GLY A 16 22.23 8.50 -4.21
C GLY A 16 22.96 9.84 -3.95
N THR A 17 22.48 10.67 -2.99
CA THR A 17 23.06 11.97 -2.68
C THR A 17 24.27 11.86 -1.76
N PRO A 18 25.47 12.36 -2.13
CA PRO A 18 26.60 12.38 -1.23
C PRO A 18 26.35 13.37 -0.09
N MET A 19 26.37 12.90 1.14
CA MET A 19 26.32 13.76 2.33
C MET A 19 27.54 14.70 2.36
N THR A 20 27.35 15.96 2.00
CA THR A 20 28.32 17.01 2.26
C THR A 20 28.38 17.31 3.76
N LYS A 21 29.61 17.24 4.29
CA LYS A 21 29.95 17.55 5.69
C LYS A 21 29.79 19.04 5.98
N ILE A 22 28.60 19.53 6.22
CA ILE A 22 28.37 20.87 6.83
C ILE A 22 27.06 20.77 7.61
N THR A 23 27.15 20.53 8.90
CA THR A 23 26.32 21.08 10.00
C THR A 23 26.54 20.28 11.28
N LEU A 24 27.79 20.31 11.77
CA LEU A 24 28.12 19.77 13.10
C LEU A 24 28.73 20.88 13.98
N PHE A 25 28.15 22.09 14.01
CA PHE A 25 28.57 23.13 14.92
C PHE A 25 27.41 24.06 15.24
N ALA A 26 26.48 23.66 16.06
CA ALA A 26 25.57 24.54 16.79
C ALA A 26 24.58 23.79 17.71
N VAL A 27 25.03 22.90 18.57
CA VAL A 27 24.25 22.48 19.75
C VAL A 27 25.20 22.03 20.86
N CYS A 28 26.04 22.93 21.33
CA CYS A 28 26.78 22.79 22.57
C CYS A 28 26.94 24.16 23.19
N LEU A 29 25.92 24.71 23.76
CA LEU A 29 26.01 25.75 24.81
C LEU A 29 24.60 26.11 25.34
N VAL A 30 23.92 25.25 26.04
CA VAL A 30 22.96 25.58 27.12
C VAL A 30 22.74 24.32 27.96
N THR A 31 23.72 23.92 28.75
CA THR A 31 23.49 22.98 29.85
C THR A 31 24.45 23.36 30.98
N CYS A 32 24.07 24.35 31.74
CA CYS A 32 24.52 24.47 33.14
C CYS A 32 23.55 25.38 33.89
N LEU A 33 22.92 24.83 34.91
CA LEU A 33 22.12 25.38 35.99
C LEU A 33 20.66 24.92 36.00
N CYS A 34 20.46 23.75 36.61
CA CYS A 34 19.37 23.51 37.57
C CYS A 34 19.55 22.11 38.16
N SER A 35 20.43 22.06 39.17
CA SER A 35 20.47 20.91 40.09
C SER A 35 19.36 21.07 41.12
N CYS A 36 18.84 19.90 41.57
CA CYS A 36 18.01 19.73 42.76
C CYS A 36 16.53 20.10 42.67
N PHE A 37 15.74 19.23 42.05
CA PHE A 37 14.47 18.80 42.63
C PHE A 37 14.21 17.37 42.18
N GLY A 38 14.40 16.41 43.08
CA GLY A 38 14.04 15.03 42.88
C GLY A 38 12.51 14.91 42.80
N SER A 39 11.99 14.93 41.59
CA SER A 39 10.62 14.50 41.29
C SER A 39 10.67 13.04 40.89
N CYS A 40 10.26 12.13 41.76
CA CYS A 40 9.80 10.81 41.37
C CYS A 40 8.68 10.97 40.33
N SER A 41 9.00 10.89 39.06
CA SER A 41 8.00 10.72 38.02
C SER A 41 7.39 9.32 38.17
N PRO A 42 6.08 9.18 38.39
CA PRO A 42 5.44 7.89 38.30
C PRO A 42 5.70 7.34 36.90
N GLY A 43 6.22 6.12 36.80
CA GLY A 43 6.53 5.48 35.53
C GLY A 43 5.32 5.67 34.59
N ARG A 44 5.55 6.29 33.44
CA ARG A 44 4.59 6.33 32.35
C ARG A 44 4.30 4.87 31.98
N GLY A 45 3.23 4.32 32.53
CA GLY A 45 2.69 3.06 32.04
C GLY A 45 2.55 3.20 30.53
N LYS A 46 3.15 2.27 29.79
CA LYS A 46 2.93 2.18 28.33
C LYS A 46 1.41 2.16 28.15
N ALA A 47 0.86 3.19 27.51
CA ALA A 47 -0.53 3.16 27.09
C ALA A 47 -0.78 1.84 26.37
N PRO A 48 -1.89 1.15 26.60
CA PRO A 48 -2.20 -0.08 25.90
C PRO A 48 -2.08 0.19 24.40
N ALA A 49 -1.35 -0.67 23.70
CA ALA A 49 -1.21 -0.55 22.25
C ALA A 49 -2.63 -0.56 21.64
N SER A 50 -2.95 0.43 20.83
CA SER A 50 -4.20 0.44 20.07
C SER A 50 -4.32 -0.89 19.29
N PRO A 51 -5.51 -1.49 19.21
CA PRO A 51 -5.69 -2.71 18.43
C PRO A 51 -5.26 -2.45 16.98
N LEU A 52 -4.63 -3.46 16.38
CA LEU A 52 -4.26 -3.40 14.97
C LEU A 52 -5.54 -3.30 14.13
N ARG A 53 -5.58 -2.32 13.22
CA ARG A 53 -6.63 -2.17 12.21
C ARG A 53 -5.96 -1.94 10.86
N THR A 54 -6.31 -2.75 9.87
CA THR A 54 -5.88 -2.52 8.49
C THR A 54 -6.53 -1.24 7.93
N GLY A 55 -6.08 -0.76 6.78
CA GLY A 55 -6.77 0.34 6.08
C GLY A 55 -8.25 0.02 5.85
N ALA A 56 -8.56 -1.22 5.47
CA ALA A 56 -9.92 -1.68 5.21
C ALA A 56 -10.82 -1.67 6.46
N ASP A 57 -10.27 -1.93 7.66
CA ASP A 57 -11.04 -1.91 8.92
C ASP A 57 -11.42 -0.49 9.36
N GLN A 58 -10.82 0.54 8.79
CA GLN A 58 -11.03 1.95 9.15
C GLN A 58 -12.10 2.59 8.24
N THR A 59 -13.26 1.98 8.16
CA THR A 59 -14.36 2.37 7.25
C THR A 59 -14.77 3.82 7.40
N GLU A 60 -14.66 4.38 8.60
CA GLU A 60 -14.94 5.78 8.90
C GLU A 60 -14.05 6.77 8.14
N LEU A 61 -12.88 6.34 7.64
CA LEU A 61 -11.94 7.19 6.92
C LEU A 61 -12.19 7.21 5.41
N TYR A 62 -12.75 6.14 4.83
CA TYR A 62 -12.89 6.06 3.38
C TYR A 62 -14.32 5.87 2.88
N PHE A 63 -15.27 5.33 3.67
CA PHE A 63 -16.67 5.26 3.24
C PHE A 63 -17.24 6.63 2.84
N PRO A 64 -16.98 7.73 3.59
CA PRO A 64 -17.43 9.06 3.16
C PRO A 64 -16.85 9.52 1.82
N LEU A 65 -15.66 9.03 1.42
CA LEU A 65 -15.05 9.37 0.13
C LEU A 65 -15.76 8.71 -1.05
N LEU A 66 -16.47 7.60 -0.80
CA LEU A 66 -17.16 6.81 -1.83
C LEU A 66 -18.59 7.27 -2.09
N GLN A 67 -19.15 8.09 -1.19
CA GLN A 67 -20.52 8.59 -1.35
C GLN A 67 -20.62 9.45 -2.61
N ASP A 68 -21.65 9.18 -3.40
CA ASP A 68 -21.96 9.89 -4.66
C ASP A 68 -20.83 9.85 -5.72
N LYS A 69 -19.88 8.90 -5.57
CA LYS A 69 -18.78 8.67 -6.51
C LYS A 69 -18.99 7.40 -7.33
N ARG A 70 -18.58 7.47 -8.59
CA ARG A 70 -18.40 6.28 -9.43
C ARG A 70 -17.04 5.70 -9.11
N PHE A 71 -16.99 4.59 -8.41
CA PHE A 71 -15.72 3.99 -7.99
C PHE A 71 -15.62 2.53 -8.39
N ALA A 72 -14.40 2.04 -8.55
CA ALA A 72 -14.06 0.64 -8.71
C ALA A 72 -13.19 0.16 -7.56
N LEU A 73 -13.13 -1.16 -7.35
CA LEU A 73 -12.26 -1.80 -6.39
C LEU A 73 -11.23 -2.66 -7.11
N VAL A 74 -9.99 -2.61 -6.65
CA VAL A 74 -8.94 -3.58 -7.00
C VAL A 74 -8.68 -4.44 -5.78
N LEU A 75 -9.03 -5.72 -5.86
CA LEU A 75 -9.04 -6.60 -4.70
C LEU A 75 -8.93 -8.07 -5.07
N ASN A 76 -8.57 -8.89 -4.09
CA ASN A 76 -8.55 -10.35 -4.19
C ASN A 76 -9.17 -11.00 -2.93
N GLN A 77 -8.97 -12.30 -2.73
CA GLN A 77 -9.50 -13.04 -1.57
C GLN A 77 -9.01 -12.50 -0.21
N SER A 78 -7.90 -11.78 -0.18
CA SER A 78 -7.33 -11.21 1.05
C SER A 78 -7.98 -9.89 1.47
N SER A 79 -8.79 -9.30 0.60
CA SER A 79 -9.43 -7.99 0.79
C SER A 79 -10.64 -8.12 1.71
N LEU A 80 -10.39 -8.24 3.01
CA LEU A 80 -11.40 -8.50 4.03
C LEU A 80 -11.52 -7.36 5.04
N ILE A 81 -12.75 -7.11 5.49
CA ILE A 81 -13.08 -6.44 6.76
C ILE A 81 -13.54 -7.56 7.67
N ASP A 82 -12.82 -7.84 8.75
CA ASP A 82 -12.97 -9.06 9.55
C ASP A 82 -12.91 -10.32 8.67
N LYS A 83 -14.06 -10.95 8.44
CA LYS A 83 -14.23 -12.17 7.65
C LYS A 83 -15.05 -11.96 6.38
N THR A 84 -15.44 -10.73 6.09
CA THR A 84 -16.31 -10.40 4.97
C THR A 84 -15.50 -9.69 3.88
N SER A 85 -15.68 -10.08 2.63
CA SER A 85 -15.06 -9.37 1.50
C SER A 85 -15.41 -7.88 1.55
N LEU A 86 -14.44 -7.04 1.22
CA LEU A 86 -14.63 -5.59 1.11
C LEU A 86 -15.76 -5.26 0.13
N ALA A 87 -15.85 -5.93 -1.02
CA ALA A 87 -16.93 -5.71 -1.99
C ALA A 87 -18.30 -6.03 -1.40
N ASP A 88 -18.42 -7.16 -0.68
CA ASP A 88 -19.68 -7.56 -0.06
C ASP A 88 -20.07 -6.58 1.06
N SER A 89 -19.09 -6.10 1.85
CA SER A 89 -19.29 -5.13 2.93
C SER A 89 -19.78 -3.80 2.41
N LEU A 90 -19.16 -3.28 1.35
CA LEU A 90 -19.57 -2.02 0.70
C LEU A 90 -20.98 -2.14 0.11
N CYS A 91 -21.27 -3.20 -0.63
CA CYS A 91 -22.61 -3.41 -1.20
C CYS A 91 -23.69 -3.46 -0.11
N ARG A 92 -23.44 -4.14 1.01
CA ARG A 92 -24.38 -4.18 2.16
C ARG A 92 -24.57 -2.81 2.80
N SER A 93 -23.56 -1.95 2.75
CA SER A 93 -23.61 -0.58 3.30
C SER A 93 -24.24 0.43 2.31
N GLY A 94 -24.73 -0.03 1.17
CA GLY A 94 -25.32 0.83 0.14
C GLY A 94 -24.29 1.52 -0.78
N LEU A 95 -22.99 1.26 -0.59
CA LEU A 95 -21.91 1.77 -1.41
C LEU A 95 -21.58 0.74 -2.50
N ARG A 96 -22.21 0.91 -3.69
CA ARG A 96 -22.05 -0.06 -4.76
C ARG A 96 -20.95 0.36 -5.73
N PRO A 97 -19.87 -0.43 -5.91
CA PRO A 97 -18.86 -0.19 -6.93
C PRO A 97 -19.48 -0.27 -8.34
N ALA A 98 -18.93 0.48 -9.29
CA ALA A 98 -19.31 0.37 -10.69
C ALA A 98 -18.91 -0.99 -11.26
N PHE A 99 -17.71 -1.47 -10.88
CA PHE A 99 -17.16 -2.78 -11.25
C PHE A 99 -15.94 -3.10 -10.36
N LEU A 100 -15.39 -4.30 -10.53
CA LEU A 100 -14.22 -4.79 -9.82
C LEU A 100 -13.07 -5.01 -10.79
N PHE A 101 -11.84 -4.89 -10.29
CA PHE A 101 -10.63 -5.34 -10.94
C PHE A 101 -10.01 -6.49 -10.13
N ALA A 102 -9.61 -7.55 -10.82
CA ALA A 102 -8.99 -8.71 -10.22
C ALA A 102 -7.52 -8.83 -10.66
N PRO A 103 -6.55 -8.92 -9.72
CA PRO A 103 -5.16 -9.21 -10.02
C PRO A 103 -4.94 -10.69 -10.35
N GLU A 104 -3.69 -11.13 -10.41
CA GLU A 104 -3.33 -12.56 -10.44
C GLU A 104 -4.07 -13.33 -9.34
N HIS A 105 -4.44 -14.57 -9.60
CA HIS A 105 -5.31 -15.44 -8.81
C HIS A 105 -6.79 -15.08 -8.79
N GLY A 106 -7.20 -13.97 -9.39
CA GLY A 106 -8.59 -13.57 -9.49
C GLY A 106 -9.17 -12.93 -8.21
N PHE A 107 -10.41 -12.49 -8.30
CA PHE A 107 -11.07 -11.76 -7.22
C PHE A 107 -11.30 -12.63 -5.96
N ARG A 108 -11.69 -13.89 -6.13
CA ARG A 108 -11.95 -14.78 -4.98
C ARG A 108 -10.85 -15.81 -4.74
N GLY A 109 -9.71 -15.69 -5.45
CA GLY A 109 -8.55 -16.56 -5.26
C GLY A 109 -8.76 -17.98 -5.78
N GLU A 110 -9.60 -18.17 -6.79
CA GLU A 110 -9.94 -19.48 -7.33
C GLU A 110 -8.97 -19.96 -8.40
N ALA A 111 -8.21 -19.05 -9.02
CA ALA A 111 -7.27 -19.38 -10.08
C ALA A 111 -5.88 -19.74 -9.54
N GLN A 112 -5.19 -20.64 -10.26
CA GLN A 112 -3.82 -21.04 -9.93
C GLN A 112 -2.81 -19.98 -10.39
N ALA A 113 -1.58 -20.04 -9.85
CA ALA A 113 -0.50 -19.15 -10.26
C ALA A 113 -0.23 -19.26 -11.76
N GLY A 114 -0.17 -18.10 -12.45
CA GLY A 114 0.06 -18.04 -13.89
C GLY A 114 -1.17 -18.37 -14.76
N GLU A 115 -2.30 -18.72 -14.17
CA GLU A 115 -3.54 -18.96 -14.91
C GLU A 115 -4.12 -17.65 -15.42
N THR A 116 -4.60 -17.65 -16.67
CA THR A 116 -5.22 -16.47 -17.28
C THR A 116 -6.57 -16.18 -16.61
N ILE A 117 -6.69 -15.01 -16.02
CA ILE A 117 -7.94 -14.52 -15.45
C ILE A 117 -8.75 -13.85 -16.57
N GLN A 118 -9.96 -14.34 -16.81
CA GLN A 118 -10.89 -13.75 -17.77
C GLN A 118 -11.84 -12.77 -17.06
N ASP A 119 -12.32 -11.80 -17.83
CA ASP A 119 -13.42 -10.94 -17.38
C ASP A 119 -14.67 -11.77 -17.10
N GLY A 120 -15.43 -11.37 -16.09
CA GLY A 120 -16.60 -12.12 -15.65
C GLY A 120 -17.56 -11.31 -14.83
N VAL A 121 -18.48 -11.99 -14.17
CA VAL A 121 -19.42 -11.39 -13.23
C VAL A 121 -19.35 -12.16 -11.91
N ASP A 122 -19.12 -11.43 -10.82
CA ASP A 122 -19.16 -12.03 -9.48
C ASP A 122 -20.58 -12.45 -9.11
N SER A 123 -20.76 -13.72 -8.80
CA SER A 123 -22.08 -14.30 -8.55
C SER A 123 -22.78 -13.79 -7.28
N LEU A 124 -22.03 -13.29 -6.30
CA LEU A 124 -22.58 -12.82 -5.03
C LEU A 124 -23.01 -11.35 -5.09
N THR A 125 -22.23 -10.50 -5.74
CA THR A 125 -22.51 -9.07 -5.83
C THR A 125 -23.15 -8.65 -7.15
N ASN A 126 -23.14 -9.55 -8.15
CA ASN A 126 -23.54 -9.25 -9.52
C ASN A 126 -22.79 -8.03 -10.11
N LEU A 127 -21.51 -7.89 -9.75
CA LEU A 127 -20.60 -6.87 -10.28
C LEU A 127 -19.76 -7.47 -11.40
N THR A 128 -19.53 -6.68 -12.44
CA THR A 128 -18.56 -7.04 -13.49
C THR A 128 -17.15 -7.03 -12.89
N VAL A 129 -16.36 -8.03 -13.23
CA VAL A 129 -14.96 -8.19 -12.83
C VAL A 129 -14.09 -8.12 -14.08
N TYR A 130 -13.18 -7.17 -14.13
CA TYR A 130 -12.17 -7.03 -15.18
C TYR A 130 -10.84 -7.56 -14.69
N SER A 131 -10.16 -8.35 -15.51
CA SER A 131 -8.85 -8.90 -15.19
C SER A 131 -7.74 -7.85 -15.37
N LEU A 132 -6.83 -7.77 -14.39
CA LEU A 132 -5.56 -7.05 -14.50
C LEU A 132 -4.36 -8.01 -14.58
N TYR A 133 -4.58 -9.22 -15.12
CA TYR A 133 -3.54 -10.23 -15.28
C TYR A 133 -3.60 -10.89 -16.66
N GLY A 134 -2.46 -11.30 -17.17
CA GLY A 134 -2.33 -11.89 -18.50
C GLY A 134 -2.01 -10.83 -19.57
N GLN A 135 -2.87 -10.68 -20.56
CA GLN A 135 -2.63 -9.76 -21.66
C GLN A 135 -2.80 -8.28 -21.26
N GLN A 136 -3.76 -7.99 -20.41
CA GLN A 136 -4.05 -6.63 -19.95
C GLN A 136 -3.72 -6.50 -18.47
N LYS A 137 -2.61 -5.83 -18.17
CA LYS A 137 -2.12 -5.63 -16.80
C LYS A 137 -2.44 -4.23 -16.24
N LYS A 138 -2.82 -3.32 -17.12
CA LYS A 138 -3.18 -1.93 -16.81
C LYS A 138 -4.64 -1.69 -17.20
N PRO A 139 -5.46 -1.06 -16.35
CA PRO A 139 -6.82 -0.69 -16.73
C PRO A 139 -6.85 0.15 -18.01
N SER A 140 -7.82 -0.11 -18.88
CA SER A 140 -7.97 0.67 -20.10
C SER A 140 -8.47 2.09 -19.79
N ALA A 141 -8.07 3.07 -20.61
CA ALA A 141 -8.55 4.44 -20.48
C ALA A 141 -10.07 4.54 -20.55
N GLU A 142 -10.72 3.67 -21.34
CA GLU A 142 -12.19 3.62 -21.44
C GLU A 142 -12.85 3.24 -20.10
N LEU A 143 -12.28 2.30 -19.35
CA LEU A 143 -12.79 1.94 -18.03
C LEU A 143 -12.52 3.06 -17.02
N MET A 144 -11.32 3.64 -17.05
CA MET A 144 -10.94 4.71 -16.11
C MET A 144 -11.82 5.96 -16.27
N GLN A 145 -12.21 6.34 -17.48
CA GLN A 145 -13.13 7.47 -17.74
C GLN A 145 -14.52 7.31 -17.11
N LYS A 146 -14.91 6.10 -16.73
CA LYS A 146 -16.17 5.82 -16.04
C LYS A 146 -16.11 6.06 -14.53
N LEU A 147 -14.92 6.39 -13.99
CA LEU A 147 -14.63 6.44 -12.56
C LEU A 147 -14.25 7.85 -12.11
N ASP A 148 -14.56 8.13 -10.87
CA ASP A 148 -14.10 9.30 -10.14
C ASP A 148 -12.98 8.90 -9.14
N LEU A 149 -12.95 7.59 -8.74
CA LEU A 149 -12.06 7.08 -7.72
C LEU A 149 -11.86 5.56 -7.89
N VAL A 150 -10.66 5.08 -7.53
CA VAL A 150 -10.37 3.63 -7.40
C VAL A 150 -9.88 3.33 -5.98
N VAL A 151 -10.36 2.26 -5.39
CA VAL A 151 -9.88 1.74 -4.11
C VAL A 151 -9.05 0.48 -4.36
N PHE A 152 -7.85 0.46 -3.84
CA PHE A 152 -6.95 -0.70 -3.86
C PHE A 152 -6.85 -1.31 -2.47
N ASP A 153 -7.15 -2.59 -2.34
CA ASP A 153 -7.06 -3.36 -1.09
C ASP A 153 -6.57 -4.78 -1.36
N ILE A 154 -5.27 -5.01 -1.23
CA ILE A 154 -4.65 -6.33 -1.43
C ILE A 154 -3.58 -6.54 -0.37
N GLN A 155 -3.52 -7.74 0.22
CA GLN A 155 -2.47 -8.15 1.13
C GLN A 155 -1.23 -8.59 0.33
N ASP A 156 -0.10 -7.94 0.57
CA ASP A 156 1.21 -8.35 0.07
C ASP A 156 1.95 -9.22 1.08
N VAL A 157 3.05 -9.84 0.66
CA VAL A 157 3.89 -10.69 1.51
C VAL A 157 5.31 -10.16 1.71
N GLY A 158 5.61 -8.96 1.21
CA GLY A 158 6.89 -8.27 1.43
C GLY A 158 8.03 -8.74 0.52
N THR A 159 7.72 -9.37 -0.61
CA THR A 159 8.72 -9.84 -1.57
C THR A 159 8.53 -9.19 -2.94
N ARG A 160 9.62 -8.69 -3.52
CA ARG A 160 9.60 -7.95 -4.80
C ARG A 160 8.96 -8.72 -5.96
N PHE A 161 9.07 -10.05 -5.97
CA PHE A 161 8.55 -10.88 -7.06
C PHE A 161 7.05 -11.17 -6.97
N TYR A 162 6.37 -10.75 -5.90
CA TYR A 162 4.91 -10.76 -5.83
C TYR A 162 4.34 -9.69 -6.74
N THR A 163 3.40 -10.09 -7.59
CA THR A 163 2.90 -9.27 -8.69
C THR A 163 1.98 -8.13 -8.27
N TYR A 164 1.52 -8.12 -7.02
CA TYR A 164 0.58 -7.11 -6.52
C TYR A 164 1.18 -5.71 -6.49
N LEU A 165 2.49 -5.57 -6.22
CA LEU A 165 3.17 -4.29 -6.36
C LEU A 165 3.17 -3.79 -7.81
N SER A 166 3.36 -4.69 -8.77
CA SER A 166 3.32 -4.33 -10.20
C SER A 166 1.90 -3.98 -10.65
N THR A 167 0.89 -4.67 -10.13
CA THR A 167 -0.53 -4.31 -10.34
C THR A 167 -0.82 -2.91 -9.79
N LEU A 168 -0.34 -2.59 -8.59
CA LEU A 168 -0.48 -1.26 -7.97
C LEU A 168 0.19 -0.19 -8.83
N HIS A 169 1.40 -0.44 -9.33
CA HIS A 169 2.13 0.51 -10.20
C HIS A 169 1.33 0.83 -11.47
N TYR A 170 0.87 -0.19 -12.21
CA TYR A 170 0.08 0.02 -13.41
C TYR A 170 -1.27 0.71 -13.14
N LEU A 171 -1.86 0.44 -11.98
CA LEU A 171 -3.06 1.15 -11.55
C LEU A 171 -2.77 2.62 -11.28
N MET A 172 -1.68 2.94 -10.56
CA MET A 172 -1.25 4.32 -10.31
C MET A 172 -0.98 5.08 -11.60
N GLU A 173 -0.37 4.42 -12.57
CA GLU A 173 -0.14 4.98 -13.91
C GLU A 173 -1.48 5.28 -14.61
N ALA A 174 -2.42 4.33 -14.64
CA ALA A 174 -3.75 4.52 -15.24
C ALA A 174 -4.56 5.63 -14.54
N CYS A 175 -4.49 5.71 -13.21
CA CYS A 175 -5.12 6.77 -12.42
C CYS A 175 -4.52 8.14 -12.78
N ALA A 176 -3.19 8.25 -12.84
CA ALA A 176 -2.51 9.49 -13.18
C ALA A 176 -2.83 9.98 -14.60
N GLU A 177 -2.87 9.08 -15.59
CA GLU A 177 -3.22 9.38 -16.97
C GLU A 177 -4.67 9.86 -17.14
N SER A 178 -5.57 9.37 -16.28
CA SER A 178 -7.01 9.62 -16.39
C SER A 178 -7.53 10.68 -15.39
N GLY A 179 -6.68 11.19 -14.50
CA GLY A 179 -7.09 12.13 -13.46
C GLY A 179 -8.06 11.53 -12.43
N VAL A 180 -7.93 10.23 -12.14
CA VAL A 180 -8.75 9.48 -11.19
C VAL A 180 -8.02 9.34 -9.87
N GLU A 181 -8.66 9.65 -8.74
CA GLU A 181 -8.08 9.47 -7.41
C GLU A 181 -7.88 7.99 -7.09
N LEU A 182 -6.72 7.64 -6.50
CA LEU A 182 -6.44 6.31 -5.98
C LEU A 182 -6.41 6.32 -4.46
N VAL A 183 -7.24 5.48 -3.84
CA VAL A 183 -7.24 5.23 -2.39
C VAL A 183 -6.65 3.84 -2.13
N VAL A 184 -5.52 3.78 -1.43
CA VAL A 184 -4.90 2.52 -1.00
C VAL A 184 -5.28 2.25 0.46
N LEU A 185 -5.96 1.13 0.70
CA LEU A 185 -6.26 0.63 2.03
C LEU A 185 -5.10 -0.27 2.46
N ASP A 186 -4.18 0.29 3.23
CA ASP A 186 -2.91 -0.35 3.53
C ASP A 186 -3.05 -1.54 4.50
N ARG A 187 -2.14 -2.51 4.36
CA ARG A 187 -2.10 -3.73 5.17
C ARG A 187 -0.68 -3.97 5.67
N PRO A 188 -0.52 -4.58 6.88
CA PRO A 188 0.81 -4.86 7.41
C PRO A 188 1.61 -5.76 6.48
N ASN A 189 2.91 -5.51 6.38
CA ASN A 189 3.82 -6.43 5.73
C ASN A 189 4.19 -7.57 6.70
N PRO A 190 3.86 -8.84 6.42
CA PRO A 190 4.20 -9.96 7.30
C PRO A 190 5.70 -10.26 7.32
N ASN A 191 6.43 -9.84 6.29
CA ASN A 191 7.87 -10.02 6.14
C ASN A 191 8.57 -8.66 6.23
N ASP A 192 8.55 -8.08 7.42
CA ASP A 192 9.09 -6.74 7.72
C ASP A 192 10.63 -6.76 7.86
N THR A 193 11.29 -7.32 6.84
CA THR A 193 12.75 -7.44 6.75
C THR A 193 13.23 -6.86 5.43
N ILE A 194 14.34 -6.14 5.46
CA ILE A 194 15.01 -5.67 4.25
C ILE A 194 16.21 -6.58 4.01
N ASP A 195 16.19 -7.34 2.90
CA ASP A 195 17.26 -8.29 2.57
C ASP A 195 17.28 -8.65 1.08
N GLY A 196 18.40 -9.21 0.65
CA GLY A 196 18.62 -9.67 -0.71
C GLY A 196 19.01 -8.55 -1.69
N PRO A 197 19.34 -8.93 -2.94
CA PRO A 197 19.86 -8.00 -3.93
C PRO A 197 18.79 -7.05 -4.46
N LEU A 198 19.19 -5.84 -4.82
CA LEU A 198 18.39 -4.92 -5.63
C LEU A 198 18.13 -5.52 -7.02
N LEU A 199 17.02 -5.13 -7.64
CA LEU A 199 16.80 -5.42 -9.05
C LEU A 199 17.78 -4.61 -9.87
N HIS A 200 18.56 -5.30 -10.70
CA HIS A 200 19.49 -4.65 -11.63
C HIS A 200 18.74 -4.04 -12.82
N GLU A 201 19.29 -2.95 -13.32
CA GLU A 201 18.83 -2.33 -14.56
C GLU A 201 18.83 -3.35 -15.72
N GLY A 202 17.80 -3.30 -16.55
CA GLY A 202 17.61 -4.25 -17.67
C GLY A 202 16.88 -5.54 -17.32
N TYR A 203 16.59 -5.81 -16.04
CA TYR A 203 15.82 -6.98 -15.61
C TYR A 203 14.39 -6.64 -15.14
N THR A 204 13.91 -5.46 -15.48
CA THR A 204 12.55 -5.03 -15.16
C THR A 204 11.50 -5.92 -15.84
N SER A 205 10.55 -6.40 -15.07
CA SER A 205 9.45 -7.24 -15.55
C SER A 205 8.24 -7.12 -14.64
N PHE A 206 7.14 -7.82 -14.95
CA PHE A 206 5.96 -7.83 -14.08
C PHE A 206 6.21 -8.48 -12.71
N VAL A 207 7.22 -9.31 -12.56
CA VAL A 207 7.67 -9.89 -11.28
C VAL A 207 8.80 -9.09 -10.63
N GLY A 208 9.01 -7.86 -11.05
CA GLY A 208 10.02 -6.96 -10.50
C GLY A 208 10.12 -5.66 -11.32
N MET A 209 9.38 -4.63 -10.92
CA MET A 209 9.35 -3.35 -11.64
C MET A 209 10.35 -2.33 -11.10
N HIS A 210 10.63 -2.38 -9.81
CA HIS A 210 11.40 -1.35 -9.11
C HIS A 210 12.74 -1.87 -8.61
N SER A 211 13.75 -0.99 -8.58
CA SER A 211 15.08 -1.29 -8.02
C SER A 211 15.04 -1.26 -6.50
N ILE A 212 14.30 -2.18 -5.92
CA ILE A 212 14.20 -2.41 -4.48
C ILE A 212 14.80 -3.76 -4.10
N PRO A 213 15.14 -4.01 -2.82
CA PRO A 213 15.61 -5.31 -2.34
C PRO A 213 14.60 -6.43 -2.60
N LEU A 214 15.07 -7.68 -2.60
CA LEU A 214 14.22 -8.86 -2.76
C LEU A 214 13.14 -8.91 -1.68
N LEU A 215 13.52 -8.69 -0.42
CA LEU A 215 12.65 -8.41 0.71
C LEU A 215 12.71 -6.90 0.95
N HIS A 216 11.61 -6.21 0.73
CA HIS A 216 11.62 -4.73 0.73
C HIS A 216 11.25 -4.09 2.06
N GLY A 217 10.66 -4.85 3.00
CA GLY A 217 10.32 -4.38 4.34
C GLY A 217 9.25 -3.27 4.42
N CYS A 218 8.64 -2.89 3.30
CA CYS A 218 7.62 -1.84 3.23
C CYS A 218 6.20 -2.44 3.09
N THR A 219 5.18 -1.69 3.49
CA THR A 219 3.80 -1.98 3.10
C THR A 219 3.52 -1.53 1.66
N LEU A 220 2.41 -1.99 1.05
CA LEU A 220 2.03 -1.49 -0.28
C LEU A 220 1.67 -0.01 -0.27
N GLY A 221 1.09 0.50 0.83
CA GLY A 221 0.83 1.93 0.99
C GLY A 221 2.11 2.76 1.01
N GLU A 222 3.14 2.30 1.70
CA GLU A 222 4.47 2.94 1.71
C GLU A 222 5.11 2.90 0.33
N LEU A 223 5.07 1.76 -0.36
CA LEU A 223 5.59 1.64 -1.73
C LEU A 223 4.81 2.53 -2.71
N ALA A 224 3.50 2.66 -2.59
CA ALA A 224 2.71 3.59 -3.39
C ALA A 224 3.17 5.05 -3.19
N MET A 225 3.40 5.46 -1.95
CA MET A 225 3.95 6.78 -1.65
C MET A 225 5.35 6.97 -2.26
N MET A 226 6.22 5.96 -2.17
CA MET A 226 7.56 6.00 -2.79
C MET A 226 7.47 6.11 -4.31
N ILE A 227 6.67 5.26 -4.98
CA ILE A 227 6.47 5.31 -6.44
C ILE A 227 6.07 6.72 -6.87
N ASN A 228 5.16 7.34 -6.11
CA ASN A 228 4.65 8.66 -6.43
C ASN A 228 5.66 9.78 -6.14
N SER A 229 6.33 9.75 -4.97
CA SER A 229 7.25 10.81 -4.52
C SER A 229 8.57 10.78 -5.28
N GLU A 230 9.12 9.60 -5.54
CA GLU A 230 10.40 9.44 -6.25
C GLU A 230 10.25 9.55 -7.78
N GLY A 231 9.02 9.68 -8.30
CA GLY A 231 8.77 9.84 -9.73
C GLY A 231 9.04 8.56 -10.53
N TRP A 232 8.70 7.41 -9.97
CA TRP A 232 8.87 6.12 -10.67
C TRP A 232 7.81 5.86 -11.72
N LEU A 233 6.74 6.65 -11.76
CA LEU A 233 5.78 6.61 -12.85
C LEU A 233 6.40 7.21 -14.13
N PRO A 234 6.05 6.68 -15.31
CA PRO A 234 6.62 7.15 -16.58
C PRO A 234 6.25 8.61 -16.86
N ASN A 235 7.05 9.29 -17.69
CA ASN A 235 6.79 10.64 -18.18
C ASN A 235 6.56 11.71 -17.10
N GLY A 236 7.05 11.49 -15.86
CA GLY A 236 6.85 12.43 -14.76
C GLY A 236 5.41 12.48 -14.23
N LEU A 237 4.61 11.48 -14.54
CA LEU A 237 3.25 11.36 -14.02
C LEU A 237 3.23 11.37 -12.48
N ARG A 238 2.15 11.89 -11.93
CA ARG A 238 1.85 11.87 -10.50
C ARG A 238 0.40 11.40 -10.32
N CYS A 239 0.23 10.41 -9.48
CA CYS A 239 -1.09 9.90 -9.11
C CYS A 239 -1.68 10.76 -7.99
N GLU A 240 -2.95 11.14 -8.10
CA GLU A 240 -3.71 11.65 -6.95
C GLU A 240 -3.93 10.48 -5.99
N LEU A 241 -3.05 10.38 -4.99
CA LEU A 241 -2.92 9.23 -4.10
C LEU A 241 -3.33 9.57 -2.68
N ARG A 242 -4.20 8.75 -2.11
CA ARG A 242 -4.56 8.73 -0.69
C ARG A 242 -4.26 7.35 -0.11
N VAL A 243 -3.48 7.29 0.94
CA VAL A 243 -3.23 6.05 1.69
C VAL A 243 -3.98 6.11 3.02
N ILE A 244 -4.77 5.08 3.31
CA ILE A 244 -5.34 4.83 4.64
C ILE A 244 -4.39 3.87 5.34
N PRO A 245 -3.51 4.37 6.22
CA PRO A 245 -2.43 3.57 6.79
C PRO A 245 -2.96 2.54 7.80
N VAL A 246 -2.15 1.53 8.09
CA VAL A 246 -2.44 0.58 9.15
C VAL A 246 -2.39 1.27 10.50
N ALA A 247 -3.45 1.18 11.28
CA ALA A 247 -3.48 1.68 12.65
C ALA A 247 -3.02 0.62 13.65
N GLY A 248 -2.26 1.03 14.67
CA GLY A 248 -1.83 0.15 15.76
C GLY A 248 -0.72 -0.85 15.41
N TRP A 249 -0.20 -0.82 14.20
CA TRP A 249 0.96 -1.63 13.76
C TRP A 249 2.21 -0.75 13.57
N ARG A 250 3.36 -1.36 13.70
CA ARG A 250 4.67 -0.71 13.48
C ARG A 250 5.65 -1.71 12.90
N HIS A 251 6.60 -1.23 12.12
CA HIS A 251 7.74 -2.02 11.65
C HIS A 251 8.45 -2.73 12.80
N GLY A 252 8.83 -3.99 12.60
CA GLY A 252 9.38 -4.88 13.62
C GLY A 252 8.31 -5.62 14.45
N GLN A 253 7.02 -5.35 14.23
CA GLN A 253 5.93 -6.07 14.88
C GLN A 253 5.50 -7.26 14.03
N ALA A 254 5.51 -8.45 14.61
CA ALA A 254 5.02 -9.65 13.93
C ALA A 254 3.55 -9.50 13.51
N TYR A 255 3.27 -9.93 12.29
CA TYR A 255 1.91 -9.97 11.75
C TYR A 255 1.63 -11.35 11.15
N SER A 256 0.51 -11.94 11.55
CA SER A 256 0.04 -13.19 10.98
C SER A 256 -1.07 -12.91 9.97
N LEU A 257 -0.90 -13.43 8.77
CA LEU A 257 -1.88 -13.26 7.70
C LEU A 257 -3.21 -13.92 8.08
N PRO A 258 -4.34 -13.21 7.97
CA PRO A 258 -5.67 -13.78 8.27
C PRO A 258 -6.09 -14.80 7.20
N ILE A 259 -5.57 -14.66 5.99
CA ILE A 259 -5.80 -15.55 4.85
C ILE A 259 -4.54 -15.52 3.96
N ARG A 260 -4.31 -16.58 3.22
CA ARG A 260 -3.22 -16.61 2.22
C ARG A 260 -3.56 -15.66 1.07
N PRO A 261 -2.63 -14.77 0.70
CA PRO A 261 -2.79 -13.86 -0.42
C PRO A 261 -2.67 -14.58 -1.75
#